data_702caf4485d36476143ba4f317788a51
#
_entry.id   702caf4485d36476143ba4f317788a51
#
_cell.length_a   1.000
_cell.length_b   1.000
_cell.length_c   1.000
_cell.angle_alpha   90.00
_cell.angle_beta   90.00
_cell.angle_gamma   90.00
#
_symmetry.space_group_name_H-M   'P 1'
#
loop_
_entity.id
_entity.type
_entity.pdbx_description
1 polymer ?
#
loop_
_entity_poly.entity_id
_entity_poly.type
_entity_poly.pdbx_seq_one_letter_code
_entity_poly.pdbx_strand_id
1 'polypeptide(L)'
;MDEIVCANTAFRYWRCPPQVRNLYPRLPSSDDGWRALSQAPFVTEVLKTPIIAVASPGCCNHHSGLRSTIRWEGASDTGTTTDTHLGFSVTNPLNTLFTMTRFVSQIDLVLAMYELCGWFSVFEPTPAVEMQLKIALKENRNSSTQDLFELGEGEDEIPWKRVYARTTVKVPANEGQTNNREDGREVTKLKGTSLWMRKPLIELSDLHRFAEKVKSQMWGKQFYDAAQQVIGIAASPLEVAGVLLLSRSR
;
A
#
# COMPACT_ATOMS: atom_id res chain seq x y z
N MET A 1 18.54 10.23 0.02
CA MET A 1 18.46 9.28 1.16
C MET A 1 18.98 7.95 0.66
N ASP A 2 20.13 7.51 1.15
CA ASP A 2 20.72 6.23 0.73
C ASP A 2 20.18 5.05 1.54
N GLU A 3 19.09 5.26 2.25
CA GLU A 3 18.50 4.24 3.09
C GLU A 3 17.46 3.42 2.34
N ILE A 4 17.53 2.12 2.53
CA ILE A 4 16.59 1.17 1.98
C ILE A 4 15.44 1.00 2.97
N VAL A 5 14.29 1.51 2.62
CA VAL A 5 13.06 1.33 3.40
C VAL A 5 12.55 -0.10 3.24
N CYS A 6 12.13 -0.74 4.34
CA CYS A 6 11.75 -2.15 4.36
C CYS A 6 10.53 -2.42 5.26
N ALA A 7 10.15 -3.67 5.38
CA ALA A 7 9.09 -4.19 6.24
C ALA A 7 7.75 -3.42 6.09
N ASN A 8 7.09 -3.11 7.21
CA ASN A 8 5.77 -2.46 7.21
C ASN A 8 5.78 -1.10 6.50
N THR A 9 6.90 -0.37 6.53
CA THR A 9 7.02 0.92 5.84
C THR A 9 7.06 0.73 4.33
N ALA A 10 7.85 -0.23 3.84
CA ALA A 10 7.86 -0.60 2.43
C ALA A 10 6.51 -1.17 1.97
N PHE A 11 5.84 -1.96 2.82
CA PHE A 11 4.52 -2.48 2.50
C PHE A 11 3.48 -1.36 2.32
N ARG A 12 3.51 -0.32 3.15
CA ARG A 12 2.65 0.86 2.98
C ARG A 12 2.94 1.60 1.68
N TYR A 13 4.21 1.68 1.27
CA TYR A 13 4.58 2.21 -0.03
C TYR A 13 3.96 1.40 -1.19
N TRP A 14 4.07 0.06 -1.14
CA TRP A 14 3.53 -0.81 -2.18
C TRP A 14 1.99 -0.81 -2.25
N ARG A 15 1.33 -0.57 -1.14
CA ARG A 15 -0.14 -0.40 -1.07
C ARG A 15 -0.61 0.93 -1.61
N CYS A 16 0.25 1.95 -1.59
CA CYS A 16 -0.10 3.29 -2.01
C CYS A 16 -0.21 3.36 -3.53
N PRO A 17 -1.36 3.79 -4.09
CA PRO A 17 -1.53 3.93 -5.54
C PRO A 17 -0.53 4.92 -6.15
N PRO A 18 -0.04 4.69 -7.39
CA PRO A 18 0.84 5.64 -8.08
C PRO A 18 0.25 7.05 -8.15
N GLN A 19 -1.06 7.17 -8.40
CA GLN A 19 -1.77 8.45 -8.42
C GLN A 19 -1.62 9.23 -7.11
N VAL A 20 -1.56 8.55 -5.99
CA VAL A 20 -1.33 9.17 -4.68
C VAL A 20 0.15 9.49 -4.49
N ARG A 21 1.05 8.55 -4.82
CA ARG A 21 2.50 8.76 -4.70
C ARG A 21 2.96 9.98 -5.49
N ASN A 22 2.42 10.17 -6.69
CA ASN A 22 2.76 11.28 -7.59
C ASN A 22 2.25 12.66 -7.12
N LEU A 23 1.39 12.72 -6.08
CA LEU A 23 0.99 13.99 -5.46
C LEU A 23 2.10 14.59 -4.57
N TYR A 24 3.11 13.80 -4.23
CA TYR A 24 4.13 14.22 -3.27
C TYR A 24 5.46 14.52 -3.95
N PRO A 25 6.13 15.61 -3.52
CA PRO A 25 7.48 15.91 -3.98
C PRO A 25 8.49 14.91 -3.41
N ARG A 26 9.69 14.96 -3.95
CA ARG A 26 10.84 14.24 -3.41
C ARG A 26 11.01 14.54 -1.92
N LEU A 27 11.25 13.51 -1.12
CA LEU A 27 11.45 13.65 0.31
C LEU A 27 12.77 14.36 0.63
N PRO A 28 12.85 15.07 1.78
CA PRO A 28 14.11 15.57 2.31
C PRO A 28 15.16 14.47 2.44
N SER A 29 16.42 14.82 2.24
CA SER A 29 17.53 13.90 2.48
C SER A 29 17.62 13.53 3.96
N SER A 30 18.20 12.36 4.27
CA SER A 30 18.58 12.04 5.66
C SER A 30 19.61 12.99 6.24
N ASP A 31 20.39 13.64 5.36
CA ASP A 31 21.36 14.67 5.74
C ASP A 31 20.69 15.94 6.25
N ASP A 32 19.46 16.23 5.79
CA ASP A 32 18.61 17.32 6.31
C ASP A 32 18.02 17.02 7.70
N GLY A 33 18.24 15.81 8.18
CA GLY A 33 17.85 15.34 9.50
C GLY A 33 16.53 14.55 9.53
N TRP A 34 16.52 13.53 10.35
CA TRP A 34 15.36 12.62 10.55
C TRP A 34 14.08 13.32 10.98
N ARG A 35 14.21 14.48 11.65
CA ARG A 35 13.05 15.27 12.07
C ARG A 35 12.32 15.86 10.86
N ALA A 36 13.06 16.46 9.92
CA ALA A 36 12.48 17.01 8.70
C ALA A 36 11.81 15.92 7.87
N LEU A 37 12.50 14.78 7.70
CA LEU A 37 11.94 13.64 7.00
C LEU A 37 10.65 13.10 7.64
N SER A 38 10.63 12.96 8.96
CA SER A 38 9.46 12.43 9.68
C SER A 38 8.25 13.36 9.63
N GLN A 39 8.45 14.64 9.35
CA GLN A 39 7.39 15.63 9.19
C GLN A 39 6.92 15.79 7.74
N ALA A 40 7.62 15.17 6.78
CA ALA A 40 7.23 15.23 5.38
C ALA A 40 5.81 14.63 5.19
N PRO A 41 4.94 15.28 4.40
CA PRO A 41 3.55 14.83 4.23
C PRO A 41 3.42 13.36 3.81
N PHE A 42 4.22 12.90 2.87
CA PHE A 42 4.20 11.49 2.45
C PHE A 42 4.54 10.53 3.61
N VAL A 43 5.46 10.91 4.49
CA VAL A 43 5.80 10.10 5.66
C VAL A 43 4.65 10.08 6.67
N THR A 44 4.09 11.25 6.99
CA THR A 44 3.03 11.35 8.00
C THR A 44 1.72 10.73 7.54
N GLU A 45 1.42 10.82 6.26
CA GLU A 45 0.14 10.37 5.70
C GLU A 45 0.17 8.94 5.17
N VAL A 46 1.29 8.51 4.57
CA VAL A 46 1.40 7.22 3.90
C VAL A 46 2.32 6.25 4.66
N LEU A 47 3.60 6.60 4.79
CA LEU A 47 4.59 5.65 5.33
C LEU A 47 4.41 5.40 6.83
N LYS A 48 3.99 6.44 7.59
CA LYS A 48 3.87 6.47 9.05
C LYS A 48 5.22 6.27 9.75
N THR A 49 5.36 6.84 10.94
CA THR A 49 6.51 6.61 11.80
C THR A 49 6.25 5.45 12.78
N PRO A 50 7.27 4.75 13.26
CA PRO A 50 8.67 4.87 12.84
C PRO A 50 8.90 4.33 11.42
N ILE A 51 9.79 4.99 10.68
CA ILE A 51 10.26 4.46 9.40
C ILE A 51 11.16 3.27 9.68
N ILE A 52 10.85 2.12 9.05
CA ILE A 52 11.68 0.92 9.17
C ILE A 52 12.60 0.87 7.95
N ALA A 53 13.90 0.85 8.21
CA ALA A 53 14.93 0.82 7.17
C ALA A 53 15.98 -0.26 7.45
N VAL A 54 16.71 -0.65 6.42
CA VAL A 54 17.84 -1.56 6.55
C VAL A 54 19.03 -0.79 7.15
N ALA A 55 19.67 -1.37 8.16
CA ALA A 55 20.87 -0.80 8.75
C ALA A 55 22.03 -0.87 7.74
N SER A 56 22.81 0.20 7.63
CA SER A 56 24.06 0.19 6.86
C SER A 56 25.02 -0.88 7.39
N PRO A 57 25.86 -1.48 6.52
CA PRO A 57 26.86 -2.45 6.95
C PRO A 57 27.71 -1.89 8.11
N GLY A 58 27.90 -2.69 9.15
CA GLY A 58 28.64 -2.28 10.35
C GLY A 58 27.88 -1.44 11.38
N CYS A 59 26.66 -1.01 11.09
CA CYS A 59 25.82 -0.29 12.04
C CYS A 59 25.00 -1.24 12.93
N CYS A 60 24.76 -0.82 14.17
CA CYS A 60 23.85 -1.51 15.09
C CYS A 60 22.38 -1.24 14.74
N ASN A 61 21.49 -2.13 15.15
CA ASN A 61 20.07 -1.83 15.13
C ASN A 61 19.77 -0.59 15.97
N HIS A 62 19.00 0.32 15.43
CA HIS A 62 18.57 1.53 16.11
C HIS A 62 17.04 1.55 16.21
N HIS A 63 16.52 1.91 17.36
CA HIS A 63 15.10 2.07 17.59
C HIS A 63 14.80 3.42 18.24
N SER A 64 13.97 4.21 17.58
CA SER A 64 13.44 5.46 18.11
C SER A 64 11.98 5.63 17.67
N GLY A 65 11.30 6.65 18.18
CA GLY A 65 9.95 7.00 17.75
C GLY A 65 9.86 7.42 16.27
N LEU A 66 10.96 7.80 15.65
CA LEU A 66 11.01 8.26 14.25
C LEU A 66 11.55 7.21 13.29
N ARG A 67 12.50 6.39 13.76
CA ARG A 67 13.25 5.43 12.94
C ARG A 67 13.47 4.11 13.67
N SER A 68 13.34 3.02 12.94
CA SER A 68 13.78 1.69 13.37
C SER A 68 14.64 1.07 12.28
N THR A 69 15.82 0.58 12.62
CA THR A 69 16.66 -0.11 11.63
C THR A 69 16.77 -1.59 11.95
N ILE A 70 16.82 -2.39 10.90
CA ILE A 70 17.04 -3.83 11.00
C ILE A 70 18.28 -4.22 10.22
N ARG A 71 19.02 -5.18 10.75
CA ARG A 71 20.09 -5.84 10.00
C ARG A 71 19.45 -6.87 9.06
N TRP A 72 19.79 -6.78 7.78
CA TRP A 72 19.35 -7.73 6.77
C TRP A 72 20.48 -7.95 5.74
N GLU A 73 21.02 -9.16 5.68
CA GLU A 73 22.17 -9.50 4.86
C GLU A 73 21.86 -9.51 3.36
N GLY A 74 20.62 -9.76 2.97
CA GLY A 74 20.17 -9.74 1.57
C GLY A 74 20.04 -8.36 0.95
N ALA A 75 20.29 -7.28 1.68
CA ALA A 75 20.12 -5.91 1.18
C ALA A 75 21.06 -5.54 0.04
N SER A 76 22.22 -6.21 -0.05
CA SER A 76 23.24 -5.97 -1.07
C SER A 76 23.05 -6.79 -2.34
N ASP A 77 22.11 -7.72 -2.37
CA ASP A 77 21.87 -8.54 -3.55
C ASP A 77 21.18 -7.72 -4.65
N THR A 78 21.59 -7.95 -5.89
CA THR A 78 21.01 -7.26 -7.06
C THR A 78 19.51 -7.55 -7.19
N GLY A 79 18.70 -6.54 -7.43
CA GLY A 79 17.25 -6.66 -7.64
C GLY A 79 16.44 -6.81 -6.35
N THR A 80 17.05 -6.64 -5.18
CA THR A 80 16.33 -6.70 -3.89
C THR A 80 15.63 -5.39 -3.54
N THR A 81 15.99 -4.30 -4.22
CA THR A 81 15.47 -2.95 -4.00
C THR A 81 14.98 -2.30 -5.28
N THR A 82 14.13 -1.32 -5.13
CA THR A 82 13.61 -0.45 -6.20
C THR A 82 13.79 1.00 -5.79
N ASP A 83 14.37 1.81 -6.67
CA ASP A 83 14.48 3.25 -6.45
C ASP A 83 13.13 3.92 -6.69
N THR A 84 12.81 4.91 -5.87
CA THR A 84 11.57 5.66 -5.97
C THR A 84 11.81 7.07 -6.49
N HIS A 85 10.83 7.66 -7.17
CA HIS A 85 10.86 9.08 -7.56
C HIS A 85 10.90 10.01 -6.32
N LEU A 86 10.51 9.49 -5.15
CA LEU A 86 10.50 10.23 -3.89
C LEU A 86 11.91 10.36 -3.26
N GLY A 87 12.94 9.75 -3.86
CA GLY A 87 14.34 9.90 -3.45
C GLY A 87 14.82 8.96 -2.36
N PHE A 88 14.17 7.82 -2.20
CA PHE A 88 14.63 6.72 -1.35
C PHE A 88 14.46 5.39 -2.09
N SER A 89 15.20 4.38 -1.65
CA SER A 89 15.04 3.02 -2.14
C SER A 89 14.11 2.22 -1.25
N VAL A 90 13.32 1.33 -1.83
CA VAL A 90 12.41 0.45 -1.11
C VAL A 90 12.74 -1.01 -1.44
N THR A 91 12.62 -1.91 -0.47
CA THR A 91 12.73 -3.34 -0.77
C THR A 91 11.68 -3.75 -1.79
N ASN A 92 12.03 -4.62 -2.74
CA ASN A 92 11.07 -5.17 -3.68
C ASN A 92 9.92 -5.89 -2.93
N PRO A 93 8.78 -6.18 -3.57
CA PRO A 93 7.62 -6.74 -2.89
C PRO A 93 7.90 -8.03 -2.11
N LEU A 94 8.70 -8.97 -2.65
CA LEU A 94 9.05 -10.23 -1.95
C LEU A 94 9.89 -9.98 -0.71
N ASN A 95 10.93 -9.16 -0.83
CA ASN A 95 11.80 -8.82 0.29
C ASN A 95 11.09 -7.92 1.32
N THR A 96 10.10 -7.14 0.89
CA THR A 96 9.21 -6.41 1.81
C THR A 96 8.46 -7.38 2.72
N LEU A 97 7.79 -8.39 2.16
CA LEU A 97 7.08 -9.41 2.93
C LEU A 97 8.03 -10.18 3.85
N PHE A 98 9.23 -10.54 3.36
CA PHE A 98 10.20 -11.25 4.15
C PHE A 98 10.67 -10.44 5.36
N THR A 99 11.01 -9.17 5.16
CA THR A 99 11.43 -8.28 6.25
C THR A 99 10.28 -7.93 7.22
N MET A 100 9.01 -7.99 6.75
CA MET A 100 7.83 -7.85 7.61
C MET A 100 7.65 -8.99 8.61
N THR A 101 8.10 -10.20 8.27
CA THR A 101 7.90 -11.40 9.10
C THR A 101 8.33 -11.18 10.56
N ARG A 102 9.30 -10.31 10.79
CA ARG A 102 9.79 -9.95 12.13
C ARG A 102 8.80 -9.11 12.94
N PHE A 103 7.88 -8.39 12.28
CA PHE A 103 7.10 -7.31 12.91
C PHE A 103 5.60 -7.59 12.97
N VAL A 104 5.14 -8.60 12.25
CA VAL A 104 3.70 -8.88 12.13
C VAL A 104 3.37 -10.30 12.57
N SER A 105 2.12 -10.52 12.91
CA SER A 105 1.61 -11.86 13.14
C SER A 105 1.62 -12.69 11.86
N GLN A 106 1.59 -14.02 11.99
CA GLN A 106 1.49 -14.91 10.83
C GLN A 106 0.26 -14.62 9.97
N ILE A 107 -0.87 -14.31 10.61
CA ILE A 107 -2.12 -13.97 9.90
C ILE A 107 -1.95 -12.68 9.11
N ASP A 108 -1.39 -11.63 9.70
CA ASP A 108 -1.16 -10.36 9.02
C ASP A 108 -0.19 -10.53 7.85
N LEU A 109 0.80 -11.41 7.99
CA LEU A 109 1.73 -11.75 6.91
C LEU A 109 1.01 -12.46 5.76
N VAL A 110 0.15 -13.44 6.05
CA VAL A 110 -0.66 -14.12 5.04
C VAL A 110 -1.58 -13.13 4.32
N LEU A 111 -2.24 -12.24 5.05
CA LEU A 111 -3.08 -11.19 4.46
C LEU A 111 -2.28 -10.26 3.54
N ALA A 112 -1.07 -9.87 3.96
CA ALA A 112 -0.17 -9.06 3.15
C ALA A 112 0.30 -9.80 1.88
N MET A 113 0.58 -11.10 1.98
CA MET A 113 0.91 -11.94 0.83
C MET A 113 -0.25 -12.03 -0.16
N TYR A 114 -1.48 -12.27 0.30
CA TYR A 114 -2.67 -12.26 -0.54
C TYR A 114 -2.88 -10.90 -1.22
N GLU A 115 -2.62 -9.80 -0.52
CA GLU A 115 -2.75 -8.47 -1.10
C GLU A 115 -1.70 -8.22 -2.21
N LEU A 116 -0.44 -8.60 -2.00
CA LEU A 116 0.61 -8.38 -3.02
C LEU A 116 0.51 -9.36 -4.20
N CYS A 117 0.01 -10.56 -3.99
CA CYS A 117 -0.29 -11.53 -5.05
C CYS A 117 -1.66 -11.33 -5.70
N GLY A 118 -2.53 -10.53 -5.11
CA GLY A 118 -3.92 -10.32 -5.54
C GLY A 118 -4.09 -9.18 -6.53
N TRP A 119 -5.29 -9.10 -7.09
CA TRP A 119 -5.73 -8.04 -8.01
C TRP A 119 -6.24 -6.79 -7.28
N PHE A 120 -5.89 -6.62 -6.02
CA PHE A 120 -6.36 -5.52 -5.19
C PHE A 120 -5.25 -4.94 -4.33
N SER A 121 -5.50 -3.75 -3.80
CA SER A 121 -4.77 -3.15 -2.70
C SER A 121 -5.72 -2.43 -1.78
N VAL A 122 -5.44 -2.44 -0.48
CA VAL A 122 -6.23 -1.73 0.52
C VAL A 122 -5.47 -0.48 0.96
N PHE A 123 -5.82 0.66 0.38
CA PHE A 123 -5.24 1.95 0.74
C PHE A 123 -6.32 2.93 1.16
N GLU A 124 -6.29 3.33 2.42
CA GLU A 124 -7.21 4.32 2.99
C GLU A 124 -6.54 5.70 2.93
N PRO A 125 -7.00 6.59 2.02
CA PRO A 125 -6.45 7.92 1.93
C PRO A 125 -6.84 8.75 3.15
N THR A 126 -5.92 9.57 3.66
CA THR A 126 -6.24 10.58 4.66
C THR A 126 -7.17 11.65 4.06
N PRO A 127 -7.88 12.43 4.88
CA PRO A 127 -8.69 13.54 4.37
C PRO A 127 -7.91 14.52 3.46
N ALA A 128 -6.64 14.77 3.76
CA ALA A 128 -5.76 15.60 2.95
C ALA A 128 -5.50 14.98 1.57
N VAL A 129 -5.14 13.71 1.52
CA VAL A 129 -4.96 12.95 0.26
C VAL A 129 -6.26 12.91 -0.55
N GLU A 130 -7.39 12.66 0.13
CA GLU A 130 -8.70 12.63 -0.53
C GLU A 130 -9.05 13.96 -1.18
N MET A 131 -8.71 15.07 -0.52
CA MET A 131 -8.92 16.41 -1.08
C MET A 131 -8.01 16.65 -2.29
N GLN A 132 -6.74 16.30 -2.21
CA GLN A 132 -5.80 16.44 -3.33
C GLN A 132 -6.22 15.59 -4.54
N LEU A 133 -6.65 14.35 -4.33
CA LEU A 133 -7.19 13.50 -5.39
C LEU A 133 -8.42 14.15 -6.06
N LYS A 134 -9.32 14.76 -5.28
CA LYS A 134 -10.49 15.46 -5.83
C LYS A 134 -10.10 16.71 -6.64
N ILE A 135 -9.07 17.44 -6.22
CA ILE A 135 -8.55 18.60 -6.96
C ILE A 135 -7.96 18.12 -8.28
N ALA A 136 -7.06 17.15 -8.24
CA ALA A 136 -6.44 16.58 -9.43
C ALA A 136 -7.49 16.06 -10.44
N LEU A 137 -8.54 15.40 -9.95
CA LEU A 137 -9.66 14.94 -10.78
C LEU A 137 -10.47 16.08 -11.41
N LYS A 138 -10.59 17.25 -10.74
CA LYS A 138 -11.29 18.41 -11.27
C LYS A 138 -10.48 19.14 -12.33
N GLU A 139 -9.17 19.31 -12.08
CA GLU A 139 -8.25 20.00 -13.00
C GLU A 139 -8.11 19.25 -14.32
N ASN A 140 -8.17 17.93 -14.28
CA ASN A 140 -8.05 17.07 -15.46
C ASN A 140 -9.41 16.76 -16.14
N ARG A 141 -10.53 17.27 -15.66
CA ARG A 141 -11.83 17.16 -16.36
C ARG A 141 -11.86 17.85 -17.72
N ASN A 142 -10.90 18.73 -18.00
CA ASN A 142 -10.72 19.38 -19.32
C ASN A 142 -9.83 18.56 -20.28
N SER A 143 -9.10 17.57 -19.79
CA SER A 143 -8.44 16.54 -20.56
C SER A 143 -9.26 15.27 -20.40
N SER A 144 -9.46 14.48 -21.44
CA SER A 144 -10.38 13.32 -21.38
C SER A 144 -10.19 12.52 -20.10
N THR A 145 -11.27 12.36 -19.34
CA THR A 145 -11.29 11.85 -17.94
C THR A 145 -10.79 10.40 -17.79
N GLN A 146 -10.44 9.75 -18.88
CA GLN A 146 -9.90 8.40 -18.96
C GLN A 146 -8.41 8.32 -18.65
N ASP A 147 -7.63 9.33 -19.04
CA ASP A 147 -6.15 9.26 -19.00
C ASP A 147 -5.53 9.40 -17.61
N LEU A 148 -6.24 9.98 -16.63
CA LEU A 148 -5.72 10.18 -15.28
C LEU A 148 -5.75 8.96 -14.38
N PHE A 149 -6.58 7.99 -14.73
CA PHE A 149 -6.60 6.69 -14.07
C PHE A 149 -5.74 5.65 -14.80
N GLU A 150 -5.18 6.03 -15.94
CA GLU A 150 -4.39 5.19 -16.84
C GLU A 150 -2.89 5.53 -16.86
N LEU A 151 -2.38 6.25 -15.87
CA LEU A 151 -0.94 6.44 -15.70
C LEU A 151 -0.27 5.14 -15.22
N GLY A 152 -0.23 4.15 -16.12
CA GLY A 152 0.73 3.07 -16.11
C GLY A 152 1.85 3.45 -17.07
N GLU A 153 3.08 3.52 -16.61
CA GLU A 153 4.24 3.63 -17.48
C GLU A 153 4.47 2.29 -18.19
N GLY A 154 3.81 2.09 -19.35
CA GLY A 154 3.98 0.91 -20.18
C GLY A 154 2.67 0.43 -20.80
N GLU A 155 2.72 0.08 -22.10
CA GLU A 155 1.54 -0.35 -22.89
C GLU A 155 0.83 -1.61 -22.36
N ASP A 156 1.40 -2.33 -21.36
CA ASP A 156 0.87 -3.57 -20.76
C ASP A 156 0.41 -3.44 -19.31
N GLU A 157 0.47 -2.26 -18.67
CA GLU A 157 0.07 -2.12 -17.28
C GLU A 157 -1.44 -1.82 -17.14
N ILE A 158 -2.16 -2.72 -16.47
CA ILE A 158 -3.52 -2.41 -16.01
C ILE A 158 -3.42 -1.30 -14.96
N PRO A 159 -3.98 -0.11 -15.24
CA PRO A 159 -3.86 1.02 -14.32
C PRO A 159 -4.59 0.71 -13.00
N TRP A 160 -4.09 1.28 -11.92
CA TRP A 160 -4.76 1.19 -10.63
C TRP A 160 -6.10 1.92 -10.69
N LYS A 161 -7.19 1.22 -10.35
CA LYS A 161 -8.55 1.76 -10.37
C LYS A 161 -9.14 1.73 -8.97
N ARG A 162 -9.58 2.89 -8.47
CA ARG A 162 -10.28 2.96 -7.19
C ARG A 162 -11.69 2.41 -7.31
N VAL A 163 -12.10 1.61 -6.34
CA VAL A 163 -13.47 1.12 -6.25
C VAL A 163 -14.35 2.18 -5.57
N TYR A 164 -15.51 2.47 -6.17
CA TYR A 164 -16.48 3.42 -5.66
C TYR A 164 -17.75 2.71 -5.21
N ALA A 165 -18.22 3.03 -4.00
CA ALA A 165 -19.50 2.57 -3.52
C ALA A 165 -20.59 3.61 -3.83
N ARG A 166 -21.78 3.15 -4.19
CA ARG A 166 -22.98 4.00 -4.32
C ARG A 166 -23.57 4.21 -2.93
N THR A 167 -23.71 5.46 -2.53
CA THR A 167 -24.36 5.84 -1.27
C THR A 167 -25.54 6.74 -1.58
N THR A 168 -26.73 6.35 -1.18
CA THR A 168 -27.93 7.19 -1.28
C THR A 168 -28.00 8.12 -0.08
N VAL A 169 -28.02 9.41 -0.32
CA VAL A 169 -28.13 10.44 0.71
C VAL A 169 -29.44 11.17 0.51
N LYS A 170 -30.27 11.23 1.55
CA LYS A 170 -31.45 12.08 1.57
C LYS A 170 -30.97 13.52 1.75
N VAL A 171 -31.21 14.39 0.76
CA VAL A 171 -30.94 15.82 0.86
C VAL A 171 -32.21 16.47 1.36
N PRO A 172 -32.19 17.21 2.49
CA PRO A 172 -33.37 17.94 2.96
C PRO A 172 -33.79 18.94 1.89
N ALA A 173 -35.08 19.08 1.66
CA ALA A 173 -35.63 20.15 0.82
C ALA A 173 -35.20 21.49 1.44
N ASN A 174 -34.70 22.40 0.59
CA ASN A 174 -34.30 23.75 1.03
C ASN A 174 -35.42 24.40 1.84
N GLU A 175 -35.10 24.90 3.02
CA GLU A 175 -35.96 25.70 3.89
C GLU A 175 -36.33 27.00 3.20
N GLY A 176 -37.25 26.98 2.25
CA GLY A 176 -37.66 28.17 1.52
C GLY A 176 -39.00 28.06 0.82
N GLN A 177 -39.61 26.89 0.75
CA GLN A 177 -40.97 26.71 0.22
C GLN A 177 -41.83 25.91 1.19
N THR A 178 -42.65 26.67 1.93
CA THR A 178 -43.76 26.15 2.73
C THR A 178 -44.81 25.53 1.81
N ASN A 179 -44.65 24.25 1.48
CA ASN A 179 -45.77 23.41 1.10
C ASN A 179 -45.46 21.98 1.49
N ASN A 180 -46.26 21.43 2.37
CA ASN A 180 -46.28 20.12 2.94
C ASN A 180 -46.06 19.00 1.92
N ARG A 181 -44.81 18.58 1.71
CA ARG A 181 -44.43 17.26 1.24
C ARG A 181 -43.05 16.96 1.76
N GLU A 182 -42.95 16.01 2.69
CA GLU A 182 -41.73 15.38 3.18
C GLU A 182 -41.08 14.49 2.09
N ASP A 183 -40.88 15.01 0.91
CA ASP A 183 -40.13 14.32 -0.15
C ASP A 183 -38.69 14.84 -0.21
N GLY A 184 -37.88 14.39 0.75
CA GLY A 184 -36.44 14.54 0.66
C GLY A 184 -35.95 13.82 -0.63
N ARG A 185 -35.43 14.58 -1.58
CA ARG A 185 -34.88 14.04 -2.84
C ARG A 185 -33.71 13.12 -2.52
N GLU A 186 -33.82 11.85 -2.86
CA GLU A 186 -32.70 10.91 -2.77
C GLU A 186 -31.68 11.21 -3.87
N VAL A 187 -30.44 11.53 -3.45
CA VAL A 187 -29.34 11.76 -4.36
C VAL A 187 -28.33 10.63 -4.17
N THR A 188 -28.10 9.87 -5.23
CA THR A 188 -27.04 8.86 -5.24
C THR A 188 -25.69 9.53 -5.42
N LYS A 189 -24.81 9.39 -4.44
CA LYS A 189 -23.43 9.88 -4.49
C LYS A 189 -22.47 8.68 -4.59
N LEU A 190 -21.44 8.85 -5.39
CA LEU A 190 -20.32 7.90 -5.41
C LEU A 190 -19.32 8.30 -4.34
N LYS A 191 -19.02 7.37 -3.42
CA LYS A 191 -18.00 7.52 -2.39
C LYS A 191 -16.84 6.58 -2.70
N GLY A 192 -15.62 7.11 -2.80
CA GLY A 192 -14.42 6.30 -2.96
C GLY A 192 -14.22 5.41 -1.73
N THR A 193 -13.90 4.17 -1.97
CA THR A 193 -13.55 3.19 -0.93
C THR A 193 -12.03 3.15 -0.70
N SER A 194 -11.58 2.38 0.28
CA SER A 194 -10.17 2.05 0.48
C SER A 194 -9.66 0.95 -0.47
N LEU A 195 -10.54 0.35 -1.27
CA LEU A 195 -10.21 -0.72 -2.20
C LEU A 195 -9.77 -0.16 -3.55
N TRP A 196 -8.62 -0.63 -4.03
CA TRP A 196 -8.05 -0.31 -5.33
C TRP A 196 -7.81 -1.60 -6.10
N MET A 197 -8.20 -1.64 -7.35
CA MET A 197 -7.91 -2.76 -8.26
C MET A 197 -6.59 -2.49 -8.97
N ARG A 198 -5.73 -3.50 -9.04
CA ARG A 198 -4.42 -3.45 -9.70
C ARG A 198 -3.96 -4.85 -10.12
N LYS A 199 -2.95 -4.93 -10.98
CA LYS A 199 -2.24 -6.20 -11.22
C LYS A 199 -1.50 -6.69 -9.96
N PRO A 200 -1.34 -8.00 -9.79
CA PRO A 200 -0.44 -8.57 -8.80
C PRO A 200 0.97 -7.95 -8.89
N LEU A 201 1.57 -7.63 -7.74
CA LEU A 201 2.97 -7.21 -7.67
C LEU A 201 3.93 -8.39 -7.53
N ILE A 202 3.40 -9.54 -7.17
CA ILE A 202 4.13 -10.81 -7.01
C ILE A 202 3.31 -11.90 -7.67
N GLU A 203 3.94 -12.72 -8.49
CA GLU A 203 3.32 -13.95 -8.94
C GLU A 203 3.31 -15.00 -7.82
N LEU A 204 2.25 -15.77 -7.70
CA LEU A 204 2.13 -16.79 -6.67
C LEU A 204 3.26 -17.82 -6.74
N SER A 205 3.68 -18.18 -7.95
CA SER A 205 4.83 -19.06 -8.19
C SER A 205 6.13 -18.49 -7.65
N ASP A 206 6.34 -17.18 -7.78
CA ASP A 206 7.52 -16.49 -7.27
C ASP A 206 7.52 -16.39 -5.75
N LEU A 207 6.35 -16.16 -5.14
CA LEU A 207 6.20 -16.20 -3.69
C LEU A 207 6.64 -17.57 -3.12
N HIS A 208 6.13 -18.66 -3.68
CA HIS A 208 6.45 -20.01 -3.21
C HIS A 208 7.93 -20.35 -3.46
N ARG A 209 8.47 -20.02 -4.63
CA ARG A 209 9.89 -20.22 -4.95
C ARG A 209 10.80 -19.43 -4.00
N PHE A 210 10.45 -18.18 -3.72
CA PHE A 210 11.20 -17.35 -2.77
C PHE A 210 11.10 -17.90 -1.35
N ALA A 211 9.93 -18.37 -0.92
CA ALA A 211 9.73 -18.97 0.40
C ALA A 211 10.65 -20.19 0.62
N GLU A 212 10.78 -21.07 -0.38
CA GLU A 212 11.73 -22.20 -0.32
C GLU A 212 13.18 -21.72 -0.22
N LYS A 213 13.56 -20.70 -1.00
CA LYS A 213 14.92 -20.13 -0.99
C LYS A 213 15.32 -19.59 0.39
N VAL A 214 14.40 -18.91 1.08
CA VAL A 214 14.71 -18.24 2.35
C VAL A 214 14.41 -19.09 3.59
N LYS A 215 13.87 -20.29 3.44
CA LYS A 215 13.38 -21.16 4.52
C LYS A 215 14.41 -21.42 5.63
N SER A 216 15.70 -21.55 5.28
CA SER A 216 16.79 -21.77 6.23
C SER A 216 17.32 -20.48 6.88
N GLN A 217 16.90 -19.32 6.42
CA GLN A 217 17.34 -18.05 6.98
C GLN A 217 16.59 -17.74 8.29
N MET A 218 17.12 -16.78 9.07
CA MET A 218 16.41 -16.25 10.23
C MET A 218 15.02 -15.73 9.77
N TRP A 219 13.94 -16.13 10.45
CA TRP A 219 12.53 -15.87 10.12
C TRP A 219 12.02 -16.63 8.86
N GLY A 220 12.87 -17.33 8.14
CA GLY A 220 12.51 -18.02 6.89
C GLY A 220 11.46 -19.09 7.08
N LYS A 221 11.50 -19.84 8.20
CA LYS A 221 10.47 -20.86 8.50
C LYS A 221 9.08 -20.21 8.67
N GLN A 222 8.98 -19.12 9.43
CA GLN A 222 7.70 -18.42 9.63
C GLN A 222 7.17 -17.85 8.31
N PHE A 223 8.05 -17.30 7.47
CA PHE A 223 7.70 -16.82 6.13
C PHE A 223 7.20 -17.96 5.25
N TYR A 224 7.92 -19.09 5.25
CA TYR A 224 7.55 -20.28 4.50
C TYR A 224 6.17 -20.81 4.91
N ASP A 225 5.95 -20.98 6.22
CA ASP A 225 4.68 -21.49 6.77
C ASP A 225 3.50 -20.53 6.43
N ALA A 226 3.76 -19.23 6.35
CA ALA A 226 2.77 -18.26 5.90
C ALA A 226 2.50 -18.38 4.39
N ALA A 227 3.54 -18.50 3.57
CA ALA A 227 3.41 -18.63 2.12
C ALA A 227 2.62 -19.88 1.72
N GLN A 228 2.77 -20.99 2.45
CA GLN A 228 1.99 -22.22 2.19
C GLN A 228 0.48 -22.06 2.43
N GLN A 229 0.05 -21.02 3.14
CA GLN A 229 -1.37 -20.70 3.35
C GLN A 229 -1.96 -19.87 2.20
N VAL A 230 -1.13 -19.38 1.29
CA VAL A 230 -1.58 -18.61 0.11
C VAL A 230 -1.80 -19.59 -1.03
N ILE A 231 -3.03 -20.06 -1.18
CA ILE A 231 -3.38 -21.16 -2.10
C ILE A 231 -3.94 -20.68 -3.44
N GLY A 232 -4.09 -19.36 -3.63
CA GLY A 232 -4.68 -18.81 -4.87
C GLY A 232 -4.54 -17.29 -4.93
N ILE A 233 -5.03 -16.74 -6.05
CA ILE A 233 -5.05 -15.29 -6.29
C ILE A 233 -6.44 -14.78 -5.91
N ALA A 234 -6.50 -13.75 -5.09
CA ALA A 234 -7.74 -13.10 -4.68
C ALA A 234 -7.95 -11.78 -5.44
N ALA A 235 -9.20 -11.48 -5.76
CA ALA A 235 -9.60 -10.21 -6.35
C ALA A 235 -10.09 -9.19 -5.30
N SER A 236 -10.34 -9.65 -4.06
CA SER A 236 -10.84 -8.79 -2.99
C SER A 236 -10.44 -9.31 -1.59
N PRO A 237 -10.42 -8.43 -0.58
CA PRO A 237 -10.21 -8.84 0.82
C PRO A 237 -11.28 -9.82 1.33
N LEU A 238 -12.50 -9.75 0.80
CA LEU A 238 -13.60 -10.64 1.19
C LEU A 238 -13.34 -12.09 0.75
N GLU A 239 -12.80 -12.28 -0.44
CA GLU A 239 -12.37 -13.61 -0.93
C GLU A 239 -11.27 -14.19 -0.03
N VAL A 240 -10.30 -13.37 0.37
CA VAL A 240 -9.24 -13.80 1.31
C VAL A 240 -9.84 -14.25 2.63
N ALA A 241 -10.77 -13.48 3.19
CA ALA A 241 -11.46 -13.85 4.42
C ALA A 241 -12.20 -15.19 4.27
N GLY A 242 -12.88 -15.40 3.16
CA GLY A 242 -13.57 -16.66 2.83
C GLY A 242 -12.60 -17.85 2.78
N VAL A 243 -11.47 -17.72 2.09
CA VAL A 243 -10.45 -18.76 2.00
C VAL A 243 -9.89 -19.11 3.38
N LEU A 244 -9.54 -18.11 4.20
CA LEU A 244 -8.98 -18.34 5.53
C LEU A 244 -9.97 -18.99 6.49
N LEU A 245 -11.26 -18.65 6.40
CA LEU A 245 -12.30 -19.29 7.20
C LEU A 245 -12.48 -20.78 6.82
N LEU A 246 -12.50 -21.08 5.51
CA LEU A 246 -12.64 -22.44 5.03
C LEU A 246 -11.41 -23.32 5.30
N SER A 247 -10.22 -22.75 5.28
CA SER A 247 -8.98 -23.50 5.57
C SER A 247 -8.83 -23.86 7.06
N ARG A 248 -9.45 -23.12 7.97
CA ARG A 248 -9.43 -23.38 9.41
C ARG A 248 -10.49 -24.39 9.88
N SER A 249 -11.47 -24.67 9.04
CA SER A 249 -12.56 -25.63 9.34
C SER A 249 -12.21 -27.09 9.00
N ARG A 250 -10.99 -27.34 8.56
CA ARG A 250 -10.42 -28.67 8.32
C ARG A 250 -9.33 -28.97 9.35
#